data_ab9959fee0fb3057463318c81270c0ec
#
_entry.id   ab9959fee0fb3057463318c81270c0ec
#
_cell.length_a   1.000
_cell.length_b   1.000
_cell.length_c   1.000
_cell.angle_alpha   90.00
_cell.angle_beta   90.00
_cell.angle_gamma   90.00
#
_symmetry.space_group_name_H-M   'P 1'
#
loop_
_entity.id
_entity.type
_entity.pdbx_description
1 polymer ?
#
loop_
_entity_poly.entity_id
_entity_poly.type
_entity_poly.pdbx_seq_one_letter_code
_entity_poly.pdbx_strand_id
1 'polypeptide(L)'
;MAPLTILVTSTTAQSVVILGGGPAGLAAAYRLTHLGYRVTIVDQRPLFGGARISEDLRDTLEPFTILGCHHATQALLHSLHSHSQQPAEAEIPLEFRLHDGSLVHFPRTSFPAPLHTWTNLLRFSGIPWKERWRLASWVEQLWEGDERLPADLEQRTADEWLASIGQSEQTRCVVWNPLARWLTGNDLSTMSADAFVTSMRPLFLSTRSDSRISVVQDSFQTCFVQPITETLTQVGATIWRNTDATQLRYERDCISGVLLRDGSLLQADWYVTALPPQQLTPLLPERWLTRYAYFEQLAELLSGDSTILHVHAEQPCATPRLILLNDTSFHSVLATAATPDRTGFSLITTDSQFAQDQPDSNLDIALSELLRSLGLLRPESRIASTRRRTIPGAILSLRPGTKLHRPIQRSPIANLLVAGSWTDTGWPPNLESAIVSGNRCADAIALR
;
A
#
# COMPACT_ATOMS: atom_id res chain seq x y z
N MET A 1 -16.01 15.06 -61.14
CA MET A 1 -15.47 15.05 -59.77
C MET A 1 -16.31 14.15 -58.93
N ALA A 2 -15.83 12.93 -58.64
CA ALA A 2 -16.52 11.97 -57.79
C ALA A 2 -16.26 12.32 -56.33
N PRO A 3 -17.23 12.19 -55.40
CA PRO A 3 -17.00 12.47 -53.99
C PRO A 3 -16.09 11.40 -53.37
N LEU A 4 -15.03 11.83 -52.71
CA LEU A 4 -14.20 10.98 -51.88
C LEU A 4 -15.06 10.45 -50.71
N THR A 5 -15.40 9.14 -50.79
CA THR A 5 -15.97 8.44 -49.65
C THR A 5 -14.88 8.20 -48.64
N ILE A 6 -14.88 8.97 -47.55
CA ILE A 6 -14.02 8.73 -46.37
C ILE A 6 -14.57 7.47 -45.72
N LEU A 7 -13.89 6.36 -45.92
CA LEU A 7 -14.10 5.13 -45.15
C LEU A 7 -13.56 5.43 -43.71
N VAL A 8 -14.47 5.79 -42.82
CA VAL A 8 -14.22 5.73 -41.38
C VAL A 8 -14.12 4.23 -41.07
N THR A 9 -12.88 3.74 -40.95
CA THR A 9 -12.62 2.43 -40.34
C THR A 9 -13.05 2.52 -38.90
N SER A 10 -14.18 1.90 -38.57
CA SER A 10 -14.54 1.64 -37.16
C SER A 10 -13.50 0.67 -36.60
N THR A 11 -12.46 1.18 -36.00
CA THR A 11 -11.54 0.38 -35.20
C THR A 11 -12.34 -0.17 -34.03
N THR A 12 -12.64 -1.48 -34.09
CA THR A 12 -13.24 -2.18 -32.93
C THR A 12 -12.31 -1.97 -31.76
N ALA A 13 -12.84 -1.37 -30.67
CA ALA A 13 -12.05 -1.08 -29.47
C ALA A 13 -11.35 -2.37 -28.99
N GLN A 14 -10.05 -2.29 -28.79
CA GLN A 14 -9.27 -3.43 -28.28
C GLN A 14 -9.78 -3.86 -26.90
N SER A 15 -9.65 -5.15 -26.63
CA SER A 15 -10.13 -5.78 -25.40
C SER A 15 -9.00 -6.08 -24.43
N VAL A 16 -9.28 -5.90 -23.16
CA VAL A 16 -8.32 -6.18 -22.07
C VAL A 16 -8.98 -7.02 -21.00
N VAL A 17 -8.35 -8.13 -20.63
CA VAL A 17 -8.72 -8.92 -19.44
C VAL A 17 -7.77 -8.58 -18.30
N ILE A 18 -8.33 -8.25 -17.14
CA ILE A 18 -7.61 -7.94 -15.92
C ILE A 18 -7.91 -9.01 -14.87
N LEU A 19 -6.89 -9.67 -14.37
CA LEU A 19 -6.98 -10.67 -13.32
C LEU A 19 -6.62 -10.06 -11.97
N GLY A 20 -7.58 -9.98 -11.06
CA GLY A 20 -7.46 -9.39 -9.73
C GLY A 20 -8.07 -7.99 -9.62
N GLY A 21 -9.08 -7.86 -8.76
CA GLY A 21 -9.80 -6.62 -8.44
C GLY A 21 -9.21 -5.86 -7.25
N GLY A 22 -7.91 -6.02 -6.97
CA GLY A 22 -7.18 -5.23 -6.00
C GLY A 22 -6.92 -3.79 -6.49
N PRO A 23 -6.31 -2.91 -5.68
CA PRO A 23 -6.07 -1.50 -6.05
C PRO A 23 -5.36 -1.33 -7.38
N ALA A 24 -4.38 -2.19 -7.72
CA ALA A 24 -3.66 -2.14 -8.99
C ALA A 24 -4.55 -2.50 -10.18
N GLY A 25 -5.36 -3.57 -10.05
CA GLY A 25 -6.29 -3.99 -11.11
C GLY A 25 -7.41 -2.98 -11.34
N LEU A 26 -7.95 -2.42 -10.26
CA LEU A 26 -8.97 -1.36 -10.33
C LEU A 26 -8.44 -0.08 -10.98
N ALA A 27 -7.22 0.35 -10.64
CA ALA A 27 -6.58 1.52 -11.26
C ALA A 27 -6.33 1.28 -12.76
N ALA A 28 -5.84 0.09 -13.15
CA ALA A 28 -5.67 -0.28 -14.55
C ALA A 28 -7.00 -0.30 -15.29
N ALA A 29 -8.05 -0.93 -14.71
CA ALA A 29 -9.37 -0.99 -15.29
C ALA A 29 -9.96 0.41 -15.51
N TYR A 30 -9.93 1.26 -14.51
CA TYR A 30 -10.43 2.62 -14.58
C TYR A 30 -9.74 3.42 -15.69
N ARG A 31 -8.40 3.39 -15.72
CA ARG A 31 -7.61 4.13 -16.71
C ARG A 31 -7.83 3.60 -18.13
N LEU A 32 -7.81 2.27 -18.35
CA LEU A 32 -8.04 1.65 -19.65
C LEU A 32 -9.43 1.96 -20.21
N THR A 33 -10.44 1.98 -19.37
CA THR A 33 -11.79 2.34 -19.74
C THR A 33 -11.88 3.78 -20.25
N HIS A 34 -11.20 4.73 -19.57
CA HIS A 34 -11.11 6.12 -20.04
C HIS A 34 -10.30 6.29 -21.34
N LEU A 35 -9.41 5.33 -21.63
CA LEU A 35 -8.67 5.28 -22.89
C LEU A 35 -9.46 4.57 -24.02
N GLY A 36 -10.70 4.15 -23.76
CA GLY A 36 -11.61 3.56 -24.76
C GLY A 36 -11.43 2.06 -25.00
N TYR A 37 -10.74 1.33 -24.13
CA TYR A 37 -10.61 -0.13 -24.20
C TYR A 37 -11.85 -0.83 -23.62
N ARG A 38 -12.17 -2.00 -24.20
CA ARG A 38 -13.19 -2.91 -23.63
C ARG A 38 -12.57 -3.72 -22.51
N VAL A 39 -12.92 -3.40 -21.28
CA VAL A 39 -12.33 -4.01 -20.08
C VAL A 39 -13.21 -5.12 -19.54
N THR A 40 -12.60 -6.27 -19.25
CA THR A 40 -13.16 -7.35 -18.42
C THR A 40 -12.28 -7.53 -17.20
N ILE A 41 -12.83 -7.35 -15.99
CA ILE A 41 -12.11 -7.57 -14.74
C ILE A 41 -12.66 -8.80 -14.01
N VAL A 42 -11.75 -9.66 -13.53
CA VAL A 42 -12.07 -10.95 -12.91
C VAL A 42 -11.41 -11.04 -11.54
N ASP A 43 -12.16 -11.43 -10.51
CA ASP A 43 -11.62 -11.71 -9.17
C ASP A 43 -12.31 -12.94 -8.57
N GLN A 44 -11.53 -13.77 -7.88
CA GLN A 44 -12.03 -14.95 -7.18
C GLN A 44 -12.89 -14.60 -5.96
N ARG A 45 -12.79 -13.37 -5.43
CA ARG A 45 -13.53 -12.92 -4.24
C ARG A 45 -14.86 -12.27 -4.62
N PRO A 46 -15.82 -12.27 -3.67
CA PRO A 46 -17.12 -11.61 -3.85
C PRO A 46 -17.02 -10.09 -3.92
N LEU A 47 -15.97 -9.52 -3.31
CA LEU A 47 -15.75 -8.07 -3.24
C LEU A 47 -14.38 -7.71 -3.84
N PHE A 48 -14.34 -6.65 -4.63
CA PHE A 48 -13.12 -6.03 -5.09
C PHE A 48 -12.45 -5.22 -3.96
N GLY A 49 -11.19 -4.87 -4.13
CA GLY A 49 -10.38 -4.08 -3.19
C GLY A 49 -9.18 -4.83 -2.62
N GLY A 50 -9.06 -6.11 -2.95
CA GLY A 50 -7.88 -6.89 -2.59
C GLY A 50 -7.72 -7.02 -1.07
N ALA A 51 -6.48 -6.99 -0.60
CA ALA A 51 -6.13 -7.05 0.81
C ALA A 51 -6.72 -5.90 1.66
N ARG A 52 -7.26 -4.85 1.03
CA ARG A 52 -7.84 -3.70 1.72
C ARG A 52 -9.28 -3.90 2.17
N ILE A 53 -9.99 -4.90 1.62
CA ILE A 53 -11.40 -5.14 1.92
C ILE A 53 -11.56 -6.40 2.76
N SER A 54 -12.38 -6.29 3.80
CA SER A 54 -12.88 -7.45 4.56
C SER A 54 -14.02 -8.12 3.80
N GLU A 55 -14.11 -9.45 3.88
CA GLU A 55 -15.26 -10.18 3.37
C GLU A 55 -16.50 -10.03 4.28
N ASP A 56 -16.28 -9.66 5.55
CA ASP A 56 -17.38 -9.27 6.44
C ASP A 56 -17.80 -7.84 6.14
N LEU A 57 -18.93 -7.66 5.47
CA LEU A 57 -19.50 -6.37 5.12
C LEU A 57 -19.78 -5.46 6.34
N ARG A 58 -19.77 -6.02 7.55
CA ARG A 58 -19.89 -5.26 8.80
C ARG A 58 -18.64 -4.47 9.17
N ASP A 59 -17.49 -4.79 8.56
CA ASP A 59 -16.22 -4.09 8.75
C ASP A 59 -15.99 -2.99 7.68
N THR A 60 -17.05 -2.53 7.02
CA THR A 60 -16.96 -1.60 5.88
C THR A 60 -16.53 -0.18 6.23
N LEU A 61 -16.40 0.15 7.50
CA LEU A 61 -16.01 1.50 7.98
C LEU A 61 -14.57 1.49 8.52
N GLU A 62 -13.63 0.97 7.74
CA GLU A 62 -12.22 1.03 8.11
C GLU A 62 -11.60 2.32 7.55
N PRO A 63 -11.34 3.34 8.39
CA PRO A 63 -10.60 4.52 7.99
C PRO A 63 -9.17 4.11 7.62
N PHE A 64 -8.57 4.83 6.70
CA PHE A 64 -7.21 4.56 6.26
C PHE A 64 -6.41 5.85 6.10
N THR A 65 -5.09 5.73 6.13
CA THR A 65 -4.20 6.87 5.99
C THR A 65 -3.78 7.08 4.53
N ILE A 66 -3.76 8.34 4.10
CA ILE A 66 -3.14 8.79 2.85
C ILE A 66 -2.02 9.76 3.20
N LEU A 67 -0.88 9.59 2.52
CA LEU A 67 0.24 10.52 2.64
C LEU A 67 0.14 11.60 1.55
N GLY A 68 0.60 12.81 1.87
CA GLY A 68 0.64 13.91 0.91
C GLY A 68 1.45 13.58 -0.34
N CYS A 69 2.47 12.74 -0.22
CA CYS A 69 3.28 12.27 -1.33
C CYS A 69 2.61 11.18 -2.20
N HIS A 70 1.45 10.66 -1.82
CA HIS A 70 0.71 9.66 -2.61
C HIS A 70 -0.08 10.32 -3.75
N HIS A 71 0.61 10.90 -4.74
CA HIS A 71 0.02 11.72 -5.77
C HIS A 71 -0.92 10.96 -6.71
N ALA A 72 -0.58 9.74 -7.10
CA ALA A 72 -1.45 8.94 -7.97
C ALA A 72 -2.73 8.50 -7.23
N THR A 73 -2.62 8.18 -5.95
CA THR A 73 -3.76 7.85 -5.09
C THR A 73 -4.70 9.04 -4.94
N GLN A 74 -4.16 10.22 -4.65
CA GLN A 74 -4.94 11.45 -4.52
C GLN A 74 -5.59 11.85 -5.84
N ALA A 75 -4.86 11.77 -6.94
CA ALA A 75 -5.39 12.07 -8.28
C ALA A 75 -6.55 11.14 -8.65
N LEU A 76 -6.43 9.84 -8.35
CA LEU A 76 -7.53 8.89 -8.55
C LEU A 76 -8.74 9.23 -7.67
N LEU A 77 -8.52 9.49 -6.37
CA LEU A 77 -9.57 9.86 -5.43
C LEU A 77 -10.32 11.11 -5.90
N HIS A 78 -9.60 12.15 -6.28
CA HIS A 78 -10.19 13.38 -6.83
C HIS A 78 -10.98 13.14 -8.11
N SER A 79 -10.46 12.29 -9.01
CA SER A 79 -11.16 11.96 -10.27
C SER A 79 -12.48 11.23 -10.01
N LEU A 80 -12.48 10.27 -9.07
CA LEU A 80 -13.68 9.50 -8.71
C LEU A 80 -14.77 10.36 -8.06
N HIS A 81 -14.40 11.41 -7.34
CA HIS A 81 -15.31 12.28 -6.62
C HIS A 81 -15.45 13.69 -7.23
N SER A 82 -15.08 13.86 -8.51
CA SER A 82 -15.12 15.16 -9.18
C SER A 82 -16.52 15.79 -9.25
N HIS A 83 -17.56 14.95 -9.24
CA HIS A 83 -18.98 15.35 -9.30
C HIS A 83 -19.77 15.07 -8.02
N SER A 84 -19.09 14.66 -6.94
CA SER A 84 -19.67 14.34 -5.65
C SER A 84 -18.90 15.02 -4.53
N GLN A 85 -19.35 14.86 -3.29
CA GLN A 85 -18.60 15.34 -2.14
C GLN A 85 -17.31 14.52 -1.98
N GLN A 86 -16.17 15.21 -1.85
CA GLN A 86 -14.89 14.58 -1.55
C GLN A 86 -14.97 13.87 -0.19
N PRO A 87 -14.31 12.68 -0.04
CA PRO A 87 -14.23 12.01 1.24
C PRO A 87 -13.70 12.94 2.34
N ALA A 88 -14.22 12.78 3.54
CA ALA A 88 -13.78 13.59 4.67
C ALA A 88 -12.35 13.19 5.07
N GLU A 89 -11.42 14.13 4.93
CA GLU A 89 -10.03 13.95 5.34
C GLU A 89 -9.72 14.80 6.57
N ALA A 90 -9.06 14.20 7.55
CA ALA A 90 -8.52 14.89 8.71
C ALA A 90 -6.99 14.75 8.72
N GLU A 91 -6.30 15.88 8.72
CA GLU A 91 -4.85 15.89 8.90
C GLU A 91 -4.51 15.55 10.35
N ILE A 92 -3.57 14.60 10.55
CA ILE A 92 -3.17 14.11 11.86
C ILE A 92 -1.67 14.26 12.09
N PRO A 93 -1.25 14.49 13.35
CA PRO A 93 0.16 14.44 13.72
C PRO A 93 0.66 13.00 13.74
N LEU A 94 1.95 12.82 13.44
CA LEU A 94 2.67 11.58 13.67
C LEU A 94 3.22 11.60 15.10
N GLU A 95 2.78 10.64 15.91
CA GLU A 95 3.20 10.53 17.32
C GLU A 95 4.04 9.27 17.52
N PHE A 96 5.01 9.35 18.41
CA PHE A 96 5.90 8.25 18.81
C PHE A 96 5.80 8.01 20.30
N ARG A 97 5.66 6.75 20.71
CA ARG A 97 5.80 6.35 22.10
C ARG A 97 7.27 6.13 22.43
N LEU A 98 7.80 6.87 23.41
CA LEU A 98 9.16 6.70 23.89
C LEU A 98 9.25 5.57 24.94
N HIS A 99 10.48 5.17 25.32
CA HIS A 99 10.71 4.11 26.32
C HIS A 99 10.15 4.44 27.72
N ASP A 100 10.10 5.70 28.07
CA ASP A 100 9.51 6.17 29.34
C ASP A 100 7.98 6.23 29.30
N GLY A 101 7.37 5.81 28.20
CA GLY A 101 5.93 5.87 27.96
C GLY A 101 5.41 7.24 27.51
N SER A 102 6.25 8.27 27.47
CA SER A 102 5.85 9.59 26.98
C SER A 102 5.57 9.57 25.47
N LEU A 103 4.69 10.48 25.01
CA LEU A 103 4.37 10.66 23.61
C LEU A 103 5.03 11.93 23.08
N VAL A 104 5.69 11.83 21.95
CA VAL A 104 6.29 12.95 21.24
C VAL A 104 5.73 13.06 19.83
N HIS A 105 5.47 14.29 19.39
CA HIS A 105 4.99 14.56 18.04
C HIS A 105 6.16 14.85 17.11
N PHE A 106 6.08 14.35 15.88
CA PHE A 106 6.96 14.84 14.83
C PHE A 106 6.53 16.26 14.45
N PRO A 107 7.42 17.27 14.64
CA PRO A 107 7.05 18.66 14.42
C PRO A 107 6.81 18.93 12.93
N ARG A 108 5.94 19.91 12.65
CA ARG A 108 5.67 20.38 11.30
C ARG A 108 5.82 21.89 11.26
N THR A 109 6.80 22.35 10.53
CA THR A 109 7.08 23.78 10.36
C THR A 109 6.54 24.29 9.04
N SER A 110 6.33 25.62 8.96
CA SER A 110 5.76 26.27 7.76
C SER A 110 6.80 26.68 6.73
N PHE A 111 8.06 26.31 6.94
CA PHE A 111 9.13 26.65 6.01
C PHE A 111 9.00 25.91 4.67
N PRO A 112 9.47 26.51 3.55
CA PRO A 112 9.54 25.81 2.27
C PRO A 112 10.60 24.71 2.28
N ALA A 113 10.51 23.80 1.33
CA ALA A 113 11.55 22.78 1.10
C ALA A 113 12.90 23.45 0.72
N PRO A 114 14.04 22.92 1.19
CA PRO A 114 14.24 21.82 2.13
C PRO A 114 14.24 22.24 3.61
N LEU A 115 14.11 23.54 3.92
CA LEU A 115 14.24 24.09 5.27
C LEU A 115 13.23 23.49 6.27
N HIS A 116 12.04 23.09 5.80
CA HIS A 116 11.05 22.46 6.68
C HIS A 116 11.57 21.12 7.25
N THR A 117 12.27 20.31 6.48
CA THR A 117 12.84 19.03 6.93
C THR A 117 13.91 19.26 7.98
N TRP A 118 14.83 20.21 7.74
CA TRP A 118 15.86 20.58 8.70
C TRP A 118 15.28 21.06 10.03
N THR A 119 14.31 21.98 9.96
CA THR A 119 13.69 22.56 11.15
C THR A 119 12.83 21.55 11.90
N ASN A 120 12.14 20.66 11.20
CA ASN A 120 11.37 19.58 11.81
C ASN A 120 12.30 18.60 12.55
N LEU A 121 13.38 18.17 11.89
CA LEU A 121 14.36 17.26 12.50
C LEU A 121 15.03 17.88 13.74
N LEU A 122 15.47 19.14 13.65
CA LEU A 122 16.13 19.82 14.78
C LEU A 122 15.20 20.04 15.97
N ARG A 123 13.89 20.17 15.73
CA ARG A 123 12.87 20.33 16.78
C ARG A 123 12.32 19.01 17.33
N PHE A 124 12.57 17.89 16.65
CA PHE A 124 12.01 16.60 17.05
C PHE A 124 12.71 16.06 18.32
N SER A 125 12.00 16.08 19.44
CA SER A 125 12.53 15.65 20.75
C SER A 125 12.73 14.14 20.87
N GLY A 126 12.17 13.32 19.98
CA GLY A 126 12.35 11.86 19.98
C GLY A 126 13.77 11.39 19.63
N ILE A 127 14.64 12.28 19.13
CA ILE A 127 16.02 11.98 18.78
C ILE A 127 16.96 12.87 19.61
N PRO A 128 18.03 12.33 20.21
CA PRO A 128 19.04 13.12 20.94
C PRO A 128 19.70 14.18 20.04
N TRP A 129 20.04 15.34 20.60
CA TRP A 129 20.55 16.49 19.86
C TRP A 129 21.78 16.19 18.98
N LYS A 130 22.74 15.43 19.49
CA LYS A 130 23.94 15.05 18.73
C LYS A 130 23.60 14.20 17.51
N GLU A 131 22.61 13.34 17.62
CA GLU A 131 22.17 12.47 16.54
C GLU A 131 21.36 13.22 15.48
N ARG A 132 20.58 14.25 15.88
CA ARG A 132 19.89 15.13 14.94
C ARG A 132 20.88 15.84 14.01
N TRP A 133 22.00 16.35 14.56
CA TRP A 133 23.03 16.98 13.75
C TRP A 133 23.71 16.02 12.78
N ARG A 134 23.99 14.80 13.19
CA ARG A 134 24.54 13.78 12.31
C ARG A 134 23.56 13.42 11.19
N LEU A 135 22.28 13.25 11.53
CA LEU A 135 21.24 12.98 10.52
C LEU A 135 21.06 14.16 9.59
N ALA A 136 21.14 15.38 10.09
CA ALA A 136 21.03 16.59 9.30
C ALA A 136 22.08 16.66 8.18
N SER A 137 23.32 16.21 8.41
CA SER A 137 24.34 16.14 7.36
C SER A 137 24.02 15.13 6.24
N TRP A 138 23.16 14.15 6.51
CA TRP A 138 22.70 13.19 5.51
C TRP A 138 21.46 13.67 4.74
N VAL A 139 20.67 14.57 5.31
CA VAL A 139 19.48 15.13 4.64
C VAL A 139 19.84 15.78 3.30
N GLU A 140 20.99 16.49 3.24
CA GLU A 140 21.46 17.09 1.99
C GLU A 140 21.77 16.04 0.93
N GLN A 141 22.51 14.98 1.28
CA GLN A 141 22.85 13.89 0.38
C GLN A 141 21.60 13.14 -0.11
N LEU A 142 20.66 12.86 0.81
CA LEU A 142 19.39 12.23 0.50
C LEU A 142 18.49 13.11 -0.39
N TRP A 143 18.65 14.44 -0.30
CA TRP A 143 17.90 15.42 -1.10
C TRP A 143 18.42 15.50 -2.53
N GLU A 144 19.74 15.48 -2.72
CA GLU A 144 20.35 15.75 -4.02
C GLU A 144 20.22 14.62 -5.05
N GLY A 145 19.70 13.47 -4.66
CA GLY A 145 19.35 12.38 -5.57
C GLY A 145 20.15 11.10 -5.35
N ASP A 146 19.84 10.09 -6.16
CA ASP A 146 20.39 8.74 -6.03
C ASP A 146 21.89 8.66 -6.30
N GLU A 147 22.43 9.60 -7.09
CA GLU A 147 23.86 9.61 -7.48
C GLU A 147 24.82 9.81 -6.30
N ARG A 148 24.34 10.41 -5.20
CA ARG A 148 25.14 10.64 -3.98
C ARG A 148 24.89 9.63 -2.87
N LEU A 149 23.94 8.73 -3.04
CA LEU A 149 23.71 7.67 -2.08
C LEU A 149 24.83 6.61 -2.15
N PRO A 150 25.19 6.00 -1.00
CA PRO A 150 26.11 4.88 -1.00
C PRO A 150 25.60 3.76 -1.93
N ALA A 151 26.46 3.23 -2.77
CA ALA A 151 26.12 2.17 -3.73
C ALA A 151 25.74 0.83 -3.06
N ASP A 152 26.07 0.67 -1.78
CA ASP A 152 25.87 -0.54 -0.99
C ASP A 152 24.56 -0.56 -0.17
N LEU A 153 23.68 0.44 -0.34
CA LEU A 153 22.43 0.53 0.45
C LEU A 153 21.51 -0.69 0.27
N GLU A 154 21.47 -1.26 -0.93
CA GLU A 154 20.67 -2.48 -1.19
C GLU A 154 21.31 -3.74 -0.61
N GLN A 155 22.60 -3.69 -0.26
CA GLN A 155 23.37 -4.86 0.23
C GLN A 155 23.39 -4.98 1.75
N ARG A 156 23.03 -3.93 2.48
CA ARG A 156 23.00 -3.88 3.96
C ARG A 156 21.61 -3.59 4.48
N THR A 157 21.41 -3.95 5.76
CA THR A 157 20.18 -3.65 6.45
C THR A 157 20.08 -2.17 6.80
N ALA A 158 18.85 -1.69 6.97
CA ALA A 158 18.58 -0.32 7.42
C ALA A 158 19.16 -0.05 8.82
N ASP A 159 19.15 -1.07 9.69
CA ASP A 159 19.73 -0.96 11.03
C ASP A 159 21.25 -0.74 10.99
N GLU A 160 21.96 -1.53 10.18
CA GLU A 160 23.42 -1.37 9.97
C GLU A 160 23.76 -0.01 9.39
N TRP A 161 22.99 0.46 8.40
CA TRP A 161 23.21 1.78 7.80
C TRP A 161 22.99 2.90 8.80
N LEU A 162 21.85 2.90 9.51
CA LEU A 162 21.55 3.91 10.53
C LEU A 162 22.61 3.94 11.65
N ALA A 163 23.09 2.76 12.08
CA ALA A 163 24.20 2.67 13.03
C ALA A 163 25.46 3.34 12.48
N SER A 164 25.81 3.09 11.21
CA SER A 164 27.02 3.64 10.56
C SER A 164 26.98 5.17 10.45
N ILE A 165 25.79 5.77 10.34
CA ILE A 165 25.63 7.23 10.33
C ILE A 165 25.44 7.82 11.74
N GLY A 166 25.64 7.01 12.78
CA GLY A 166 25.71 7.42 14.18
C GLY A 166 24.37 7.59 14.86
N GLN A 167 23.33 6.87 14.41
CA GLN A 167 22.08 6.74 15.14
C GLN A 167 22.23 5.67 16.23
N SER A 168 21.95 6.01 17.48
CA SER A 168 22.03 5.06 18.60
C SER A 168 21.00 3.94 18.47
N GLU A 169 21.25 2.82 19.13
CA GLU A 169 20.30 1.72 19.23
C GLU A 169 18.95 2.21 19.77
N GLN A 170 18.96 3.05 20.81
CA GLN A 170 17.76 3.64 21.38
C GLN A 170 16.95 4.39 20.32
N THR A 171 17.58 5.27 19.54
CA THR A 171 16.90 6.03 18.47
C THR A 171 16.36 5.10 17.36
N ARG A 172 17.14 4.08 17.01
CA ARG A 172 16.71 3.10 16.01
C ARG A 172 15.47 2.33 16.46
N CYS A 173 15.45 1.86 17.72
CA CYS A 173 14.30 1.14 18.27
C CYS A 173 13.06 2.01 18.47
N VAL A 174 13.22 3.28 18.90
CA VAL A 174 12.09 4.12 19.34
C VAL A 174 11.49 4.94 18.21
N VAL A 175 12.30 5.31 17.21
CA VAL A 175 11.86 6.19 16.12
C VAL A 175 11.87 5.46 14.77
N TRP A 176 13.02 4.94 14.36
CA TRP A 176 13.19 4.46 13.01
C TRP A 176 12.50 3.12 12.75
N ASN A 177 12.55 2.18 13.71
CA ASN A 177 11.89 0.89 13.53
C ASN A 177 10.35 0.99 13.52
N PRO A 178 9.69 1.72 14.45
CA PRO A 178 8.25 1.96 14.36
C PRO A 178 7.83 2.65 13.06
N LEU A 179 8.64 3.60 12.58
CA LEU A 179 8.37 4.29 11.33
C LEU A 179 8.50 3.36 10.11
N ALA A 180 9.54 2.54 10.06
CA ALA A 180 9.74 1.53 9.01
C ALA A 180 8.59 0.52 8.98
N ARG A 181 8.21 -0.02 10.14
CA ARG A 181 7.08 -0.94 10.29
C ARG A 181 5.76 -0.32 9.84
N TRP A 182 5.49 0.92 10.21
CA TRP A 182 4.26 1.60 9.79
C TRP A 182 4.20 1.81 8.28
N LEU A 183 5.30 2.21 7.65
CA LEU A 183 5.33 2.50 6.20
C LEU A 183 5.40 1.25 5.33
N THR A 184 6.03 0.17 5.81
CA THR A 184 6.36 -0.98 4.96
C THR A 184 5.99 -2.34 5.55
N GLY A 185 5.69 -2.42 6.84
CA GLY A 185 5.52 -3.66 7.58
C GLY A 185 6.82 -4.40 7.89
N ASN A 186 7.99 -3.83 7.57
CA ASN A 186 9.30 -4.48 7.74
C ASN A 186 10.11 -3.86 8.88
N ASP A 187 10.92 -4.69 9.55
CA ASP A 187 11.85 -4.27 10.59
C ASP A 187 13.16 -3.74 9.99
N LEU A 188 13.79 -2.78 10.67
CA LEU A 188 15.10 -2.25 10.28
C LEU A 188 16.18 -3.33 10.17
N SER A 189 16.12 -4.34 11.03
CA SER A 189 17.08 -5.44 11.08
C SER A 189 17.00 -6.39 9.87
N THR A 190 15.89 -6.35 9.14
CA THR A 190 15.62 -7.25 8.02
C THR A 190 15.48 -6.54 6.68
N MET A 191 15.02 -5.28 6.67
CA MET A 191 14.85 -4.54 5.43
C MET A 191 16.16 -3.93 4.93
N SER A 192 16.31 -3.78 3.61
CA SER A 192 17.46 -3.09 3.03
C SER A 192 17.45 -1.60 3.35
N ALA A 193 18.63 -1.01 3.43
CA ALA A 193 18.78 0.43 3.63
C ALA A 193 18.22 1.22 2.44
N ASP A 194 18.33 0.70 1.22
CA ASP A 194 17.70 1.30 0.03
C ASP A 194 16.17 1.38 0.15
N ALA A 195 15.53 0.27 0.56
CA ALA A 195 14.09 0.24 0.76
C ALA A 195 13.65 1.21 1.87
N PHE A 196 14.43 1.32 2.95
CA PHE A 196 14.18 2.27 4.02
C PHE A 196 14.27 3.72 3.50
N VAL A 197 15.35 4.10 2.84
CA VAL A 197 15.55 5.45 2.27
C VAL A 197 14.45 5.77 1.26
N THR A 198 14.14 4.84 0.35
CA THR A 198 13.07 4.99 -0.65
C THR A 198 11.70 5.23 0.00
N SER A 199 11.45 4.60 1.16
CA SER A 199 10.19 4.78 1.89
C SER A 199 10.10 6.13 2.62
N MET A 200 11.23 6.64 3.14
CA MET A 200 11.28 7.89 3.91
C MET A 200 11.34 9.15 3.04
N ARG A 201 12.03 9.06 1.91
CA ARG A 201 12.35 10.20 1.05
C ARG A 201 11.12 10.98 0.57
N PRO A 202 10.08 10.37 0.00
CA PRO A 202 8.90 11.10 -0.45
C PRO A 202 8.16 11.81 0.67
N LEU A 203 8.13 11.21 1.88
CA LEU A 203 7.42 11.77 3.03
C LEU A 203 8.18 12.92 3.68
N PHE A 204 9.51 12.83 3.82
CA PHE A 204 10.29 13.77 4.60
C PHE A 204 11.16 14.72 3.78
N LEU A 205 11.52 14.35 2.53
CA LEU A 205 12.48 15.10 1.71
C LEU A 205 11.86 15.74 0.46
N SER A 206 10.55 15.71 0.30
CA SER A 206 9.82 16.37 -0.79
C SER A 206 9.27 17.73 -0.34
N THR A 207 8.07 18.07 -0.78
CA THR A 207 7.42 19.32 -0.39
C THR A 207 6.77 19.21 0.99
N ARG A 208 6.41 20.35 1.57
CA ARG A 208 5.65 20.37 2.83
C ARG A 208 4.29 19.67 2.71
N SER A 209 3.64 19.79 1.55
CA SER A 209 2.38 19.09 1.29
C SER A 209 2.57 17.58 1.27
N ASP A 210 3.70 17.10 0.76
CA ASP A 210 4.02 15.67 0.70
C ASP A 210 4.22 15.05 2.09
N SER A 211 4.66 15.85 3.07
CA SER A 211 4.80 15.43 4.46
C SER A 211 3.49 15.36 5.25
N ARG A 212 2.34 15.62 4.61
CA ARG A 212 1.04 15.52 5.28
C ARG A 212 0.65 14.06 5.48
N ILE A 213 0.07 13.78 6.64
CA ILE A 213 -0.58 12.51 6.93
C ILE A 213 -2.06 12.81 7.16
N SER A 214 -2.93 12.27 6.34
CA SER A 214 -4.37 12.44 6.44
C SER A 214 -5.03 11.10 6.74
N VAL A 215 -6.05 11.11 7.56
CA VAL A 215 -6.99 10.00 7.74
C VAL A 215 -8.21 10.27 6.89
N VAL A 216 -8.53 9.33 6.02
CA VAL A 216 -9.81 9.29 5.32
C VAL A 216 -10.78 8.55 6.22
N GLN A 217 -11.87 9.22 6.62
CA GLN A 217 -12.84 8.67 7.56
C GLN A 217 -13.76 7.64 6.91
N ASP A 218 -13.97 7.76 5.61
CA ASP A 218 -14.73 6.81 4.82
C ASP A 218 -13.89 5.56 4.50
N SER A 219 -14.55 4.43 4.26
CA SER A 219 -13.88 3.17 3.96
C SER A 219 -13.24 3.16 2.57
N PHE A 220 -12.25 2.30 2.37
CA PHE A 220 -11.67 2.05 1.04
C PHE A 220 -12.72 1.57 0.04
N GLN A 221 -13.71 0.81 0.50
CA GLN A 221 -14.85 0.37 -0.31
C GLN A 221 -15.64 1.55 -0.87
N THR A 222 -15.98 2.52 -0.02
CA THR A 222 -16.78 3.69 -0.39
C THR A 222 -15.99 4.68 -1.25
N CYS A 223 -14.70 4.89 -0.91
CA CYS A 223 -13.88 5.90 -1.59
C CYS A 223 -13.37 5.45 -2.97
N PHE A 224 -13.06 4.17 -3.14
CA PHE A 224 -12.41 3.68 -4.35
C PHE A 224 -13.20 2.58 -5.05
N VAL A 225 -13.55 1.50 -4.34
CA VAL A 225 -14.08 0.30 -5.00
C VAL A 225 -15.44 0.56 -5.62
N GLN A 226 -16.35 1.14 -4.86
CA GLN A 226 -17.70 1.44 -5.32
C GLN A 226 -17.70 2.44 -6.48
N PRO A 227 -17.08 3.63 -6.41
CA PRO A 227 -17.06 4.59 -7.51
C PRO A 227 -16.40 4.03 -8.78
N ILE A 228 -15.31 3.27 -8.65
CA ILE A 228 -14.67 2.63 -9.81
C ILE A 228 -15.61 1.61 -10.44
N THR A 229 -16.24 0.73 -9.64
CA THR A 229 -17.15 -0.30 -10.19
C THR A 229 -18.41 0.29 -10.83
N GLU A 230 -18.93 1.39 -10.28
CA GLU A 230 -20.02 2.15 -10.88
C GLU A 230 -19.61 2.73 -12.24
N THR A 231 -18.46 3.39 -12.32
CA THR A 231 -17.91 3.93 -13.58
C THR A 231 -17.73 2.83 -14.60
N LEU A 232 -17.08 1.71 -14.22
CA LEU A 232 -16.87 0.57 -15.10
C LEU A 232 -18.20 0.01 -15.64
N THR A 233 -19.21 -0.09 -14.78
CA THR A 233 -20.56 -0.57 -15.18
C THR A 233 -21.24 0.39 -16.16
N GLN A 234 -21.16 1.70 -15.92
CA GLN A 234 -21.77 2.73 -16.77
C GLN A 234 -21.20 2.74 -18.19
N VAL A 235 -19.92 2.44 -18.35
CA VAL A 235 -19.27 2.35 -19.69
C VAL A 235 -19.33 0.96 -20.31
N GLY A 236 -20.05 0.02 -19.69
CA GLY A 236 -20.26 -1.32 -20.23
C GLY A 236 -19.09 -2.28 -20.07
N ALA A 237 -18.19 -2.03 -19.13
CA ALA A 237 -17.14 -3.00 -18.77
C ALA A 237 -17.75 -4.25 -18.12
N THR A 238 -17.14 -5.39 -18.35
CA THR A 238 -17.58 -6.66 -17.78
C THR A 238 -16.91 -6.91 -16.45
N ILE A 239 -17.70 -7.18 -15.40
CA ILE A 239 -17.24 -7.39 -14.03
C ILE A 239 -17.61 -8.80 -13.59
N TRP A 240 -16.60 -9.65 -13.35
CA TRP A 240 -16.77 -11.03 -12.89
C TRP A 240 -16.17 -11.19 -11.50
N ARG A 241 -17.04 -11.42 -10.53
CA ARG A 241 -16.69 -11.75 -9.14
C ARG A 241 -16.93 -13.22 -8.89
N ASN A 242 -16.37 -13.79 -7.81
CA ASN A 242 -16.42 -15.22 -7.51
C ASN A 242 -15.94 -16.09 -8.69
N THR A 243 -15.00 -15.57 -9.47
CA THR A 243 -14.54 -16.19 -10.70
C THR A 243 -13.03 -16.42 -10.62
N ASP A 244 -12.64 -17.67 -10.68
CA ASP A 244 -11.28 -18.13 -10.48
C ASP A 244 -10.60 -18.42 -11.80
N ALA A 245 -9.46 -17.77 -12.05
CA ALA A 245 -8.59 -18.09 -13.17
C ALA A 245 -7.68 -19.27 -12.78
N THR A 246 -7.65 -20.31 -13.59
CA THR A 246 -6.89 -21.52 -13.28
C THR A 246 -5.64 -21.70 -14.13
N GLN A 247 -5.60 -21.09 -15.33
CA GLN A 247 -4.44 -21.20 -16.21
C GLN A 247 -4.43 -20.10 -17.27
N LEU A 248 -3.23 -19.62 -17.59
CA LEU A 248 -2.99 -18.80 -18.78
C LEU A 248 -2.71 -19.70 -19.97
N ARG A 249 -3.59 -19.67 -20.99
CA ARG A 249 -3.38 -20.33 -22.28
C ARG A 249 -2.52 -19.44 -23.16
N TYR A 250 -1.64 -20.03 -23.93
CA TYR A 250 -0.69 -19.29 -24.76
C TYR A 250 -0.43 -20.01 -26.07
N GLU A 251 -0.12 -19.21 -27.07
CA GLU A 251 0.35 -19.67 -28.38
C GLU A 251 1.60 -18.89 -28.74
N ARG A 252 2.69 -19.59 -29.04
CA ARG A 252 4.01 -18.98 -29.24
C ARG A 252 4.43 -18.15 -27.99
N ASP A 253 4.59 -16.84 -28.15
CA ASP A 253 5.00 -15.91 -27.08
C ASP A 253 3.87 -14.89 -26.74
N CYS A 254 2.61 -15.29 -26.92
CA CYS A 254 1.43 -14.50 -26.60
C CYS A 254 0.42 -15.31 -25.77
N ILE A 255 -0.31 -14.62 -24.90
CA ILE A 255 -1.50 -15.21 -24.25
C ILE A 255 -2.60 -15.32 -25.29
N SER A 256 -3.20 -16.51 -25.43
CA SER A 256 -4.38 -16.77 -26.28
C SER A 256 -5.69 -16.79 -25.49
N GLY A 257 -5.62 -16.86 -24.15
CA GLY A 257 -6.80 -16.80 -23.28
C GLY A 257 -6.50 -17.12 -21.84
N VAL A 258 -7.47 -16.87 -20.98
CA VAL A 258 -7.48 -17.24 -19.56
C VAL A 258 -8.52 -18.33 -19.35
N LEU A 259 -8.10 -19.50 -18.87
CA LEU A 259 -9.00 -20.57 -18.50
C LEU A 259 -9.55 -20.31 -17.10
N LEU A 260 -10.86 -20.34 -16.97
CA LEU A 260 -11.57 -20.21 -15.70
C LEU A 260 -11.89 -21.57 -15.08
N ARG A 261 -12.24 -21.56 -13.78
CA ARG A 261 -12.56 -22.80 -13.04
C ARG A 261 -13.76 -23.53 -13.59
N ASP A 262 -14.74 -22.84 -14.19
CA ASP A 262 -15.91 -23.43 -14.83
C ASP A 262 -15.63 -24.03 -16.22
N GLY A 263 -14.39 -23.97 -16.68
CA GLY A 263 -13.96 -24.45 -18.00
C GLY A 263 -14.11 -23.42 -19.12
N SER A 264 -14.66 -22.25 -18.87
CA SER A 264 -14.78 -21.20 -19.88
C SER A 264 -13.41 -20.57 -20.18
N LEU A 265 -13.24 -20.08 -21.43
CA LEU A 265 -12.01 -19.43 -21.90
C LEU A 265 -12.29 -17.97 -22.22
N LEU A 266 -11.64 -17.06 -21.45
CA LEU A 266 -11.66 -15.62 -21.71
C LEU A 266 -10.57 -15.25 -22.70
N GLN A 267 -10.94 -14.66 -23.83
CA GLN A 267 -10.02 -14.17 -24.85
C GLN A 267 -10.05 -12.65 -24.93
N ALA A 268 -8.88 -12.04 -25.12
CA ALA A 268 -8.70 -10.61 -25.29
C ALA A 268 -7.42 -10.31 -26.08
N ASP A 269 -7.28 -9.07 -26.53
CA ASP A 269 -6.05 -8.59 -27.17
C ASP A 269 -4.92 -8.43 -26.16
N TRP A 270 -5.25 -8.00 -24.94
CA TRP A 270 -4.30 -7.72 -23.85
C TRP A 270 -4.72 -8.38 -22.53
N TYR A 271 -3.74 -8.71 -21.72
CA TYR A 271 -3.92 -9.30 -20.39
C TYR A 271 -3.11 -8.54 -19.35
N VAL A 272 -3.76 -8.16 -18.26
CA VAL A 272 -3.10 -7.57 -17.08
C VAL A 272 -3.32 -8.51 -15.91
N THR A 273 -2.24 -9.03 -15.33
CA THR A 273 -2.34 -9.77 -14.07
C THR A 273 -2.02 -8.83 -12.90
N ALA A 274 -3.02 -8.58 -12.06
CA ALA A 274 -2.93 -7.78 -10.84
C ALA A 274 -2.98 -8.66 -9.58
N LEU A 275 -2.50 -9.88 -9.70
CA LEU A 275 -2.42 -10.89 -8.65
C LEU A 275 -1.09 -10.78 -7.89
N PRO A 276 -1.02 -11.16 -6.60
CA PRO A 276 0.25 -11.31 -5.91
C PRO A 276 1.10 -12.44 -6.51
N PRO A 277 2.45 -12.42 -6.35
CA PRO A 277 3.34 -13.41 -6.96
C PRO A 277 2.93 -14.85 -6.71
N GLN A 278 2.51 -15.17 -5.48
CA GLN A 278 2.11 -16.51 -5.05
C GLN A 278 0.86 -17.03 -5.77
N GLN A 279 -0.02 -16.13 -6.21
CA GLN A 279 -1.22 -16.46 -6.99
C GLN A 279 -0.96 -16.43 -8.50
N LEU A 280 -0.02 -15.61 -8.96
CA LEU A 280 0.34 -15.52 -10.36
C LEU A 280 1.17 -16.73 -10.81
N THR A 281 2.18 -17.13 -10.03
CA THR A 281 3.12 -18.20 -10.42
C THR A 281 2.42 -19.51 -10.81
N PRO A 282 1.39 -20.01 -10.10
CA PRO A 282 0.68 -21.24 -10.50
C PRO A 282 -0.09 -21.13 -11.82
N LEU A 283 -0.43 -19.93 -12.29
CA LEU A 283 -1.14 -19.72 -13.55
C LEU A 283 -0.18 -19.72 -14.74
N LEU A 284 1.12 -19.50 -14.50
CA LEU A 284 2.13 -19.41 -15.55
C LEU A 284 2.52 -20.81 -16.05
N PRO A 285 2.80 -20.96 -17.35
CA PRO A 285 3.37 -22.18 -17.88
C PRO A 285 4.77 -22.44 -17.29
N GLU A 286 5.05 -23.67 -16.85
CA GLU A 286 6.33 -24.05 -16.24
C GLU A 286 7.55 -23.64 -17.11
N ARG A 287 7.43 -23.80 -18.43
CA ARG A 287 8.50 -23.37 -19.35
C ARG A 287 8.84 -21.88 -19.29
N TRP A 288 7.90 -21.02 -18.85
CA TRP A 288 8.19 -19.59 -18.71
C TRP A 288 8.96 -19.26 -17.44
N LEU A 289 8.72 -20.03 -16.37
CA LEU A 289 9.45 -19.90 -15.11
C LEU A 289 10.93 -20.25 -15.28
N THR A 290 11.25 -21.16 -16.22
CA THR A 290 12.64 -21.57 -16.50
C THR A 290 13.29 -20.78 -17.64
N ARG A 291 12.51 -20.26 -18.59
CA ARG A 291 13.03 -19.55 -19.78
C ARG A 291 13.30 -18.08 -19.56
N TYR A 292 12.49 -17.44 -18.71
CA TYR A 292 12.54 -15.98 -18.51
C TYR A 292 12.89 -15.66 -17.06
N ALA A 293 14.06 -15.08 -16.86
CA ALA A 293 14.48 -14.57 -15.54
C ALA A 293 13.44 -13.66 -14.88
N TYR A 294 12.64 -12.95 -15.71
CA TYR A 294 11.51 -12.11 -15.26
C TYR A 294 10.48 -12.89 -14.43
N PHE A 295 10.16 -14.12 -14.78
CA PHE A 295 9.21 -14.95 -14.03
C PHE A 295 9.89 -15.82 -12.97
N GLU A 296 11.13 -16.28 -13.24
CA GLU A 296 11.93 -17.04 -12.27
C GLU A 296 12.11 -16.28 -10.96
N GLN A 297 12.47 -14.99 -11.05
CA GLN A 297 12.70 -14.15 -9.87
C GLN A 297 11.45 -13.85 -9.03
N LEU A 298 10.22 -14.15 -9.51
CA LEU A 298 9.01 -14.01 -8.71
C LEU A 298 9.02 -14.93 -7.48
N ALA A 299 9.71 -16.06 -7.54
CA ALA A 299 9.87 -16.98 -6.42
C ALA A 299 10.69 -16.39 -5.26
N GLU A 300 11.55 -15.41 -5.56
CA GLU A 300 12.37 -14.71 -4.56
C GLU A 300 11.62 -13.62 -3.80
N LEU A 301 10.41 -13.27 -4.28
CA LEU A 301 9.55 -12.26 -3.65
C LEU A 301 8.76 -12.89 -2.49
N LEU A 302 9.41 -12.97 -1.34
CA LEU A 302 8.82 -13.50 -0.13
C LEU A 302 7.87 -12.50 0.50
N SER A 303 6.75 -13.00 1.03
CA SER A 303 5.76 -12.18 1.72
C SER A 303 5.42 -12.77 3.09
N GLY A 304 5.19 -11.90 4.06
CA GLY A 304 4.68 -12.23 5.37
C GLY A 304 3.22 -11.80 5.55
N ASP A 305 2.60 -12.31 6.60
CA ASP A 305 1.23 -11.99 6.95
C ASP A 305 1.17 -10.67 7.74
N SER A 306 0.03 -10.03 7.69
CA SER A 306 -0.30 -8.89 8.56
C SER A 306 -1.61 -9.16 9.27
N THR A 307 -1.67 -8.84 10.56
CA THR A 307 -2.90 -8.89 11.33
C THR A 307 -3.31 -7.50 11.77
N ILE A 308 -4.58 -7.18 11.57
CA ILE A 308 -5.20 -5.94 12.02
C ILE A 308 -6.22 -6.29 13.09
N LEU A 309 -6.14 -5.61 14.23
CA LEU A 309 -7.17 -5.65 15.26
C LEU A 309 -8.01 -4.38 15.16
N HIS A 310 -9.30 -4.55 14.91
CA HIS A 310 -10.30 -3.48 14.97
C HIS A 310 -10.98 -3.53 16.32
N VAL A 311 -10.75 -2.52 17.14
CA VAL A 311 -11.27 -2.40 18.51
C VAL A 311 -12.23 -1.23 18.58
N HIS A 312 -13.44 -1.46 19.10
CA HIS A 312 -14.41 -0.39 19.33
C HIS A 312 -14.58 -0.17 20.84
N ALA A 313 -14.52 1.08 21.27
CA ALA A 313 -14.76 1.48 22.65
C ALA A 313 -15.97 2.39 22.76
N GLU A 314 -16.69 2.29 23.88
CA GLU A 314 -17.85 3.13 24.22
C GLU A 314 -17.39 4.47 24.79
N GLN A 315 -16.83 5.29 23.91
CA GLN A 315 -16.44 6.68 24.20
C GLN A 315 -16.39 7.48 22.91
N PRO A 316 -16.69 8.79 22.94
CA PRO A 316 -16.51 9.64 21.77
C PRO A 316 -15.01 9.84 21.44
N CYS A 317 -14.70 9.87 20.16
CA CYS A 317 -13.37 10.23 19.67
C CYS A 317 -13.31 11.76 19.53
N ALA A 318 -12.39 12.39 20.25
CA ALA A 318 -12.22 13.84 20.18
C ALA A 318 -11.55 14.25 18.85
N THR A 319 -10.43 13.62 18.50
CA THR A 319 -9.66 13.86 17.28
C THR A 319 -8.97 12.56 16.85
N PRO A 320 -8.84 12.30 15.54
CA PRO A 320 -8.05 11.18 15.07
C PRO A 320 -6.58 11.30 15.50
N ARG A 321 -5.96 10.18 15.85
CA ARG A 321 -4.56 10.12 16.27
C ARG A 321 -3.87 8.89 15.68
N LEU A 322 -2.61 9.05 15.26
CA LEU A 322 -1.74 7.96 14.84
C LEU A 322 -0.53 7.92 15.76
N ILE A 323 -0.39 6.83 16.51
CA ILE A 323 0.72 6.60 17.43
C ILE A 323 1.53 5.40 16.96
N LEU A 324 2.82 5.59 16.75
CA LEU A 324 3.78 4.52 16.46
C LEU A 324 4.33 3.94 17.75
N LEU A 325 4.46 2.62 17.79
CA LEU A 325 4.82 1.85 18.98
C LEU A 325 6.16 1.15 18.78
N ASN A 326 6.97 1.09 19.84
CA ASN A 326 8.36 0.61 19.78
C ASN A 326 8.61 -0.74 20.45
N ASP A 327 7.87 -1.06 21.49
CA ASP A 327 8.15 -2.16 22.44
C ASP A 327 6.99 -3.18 22.53
N THR A 328 6.07 -3.14 21.59
CA THR A 328 4.88 -3.99 21.58
C THR A 328 4.87 -4.85 20.34
N SER A 329 4.04 -5.89 20.35
CA SER A 329 3.76 -6.68 19.15
C SER A 329 2.99 -5.88 18.08
N PHE A 330 2.48 -4.69 18.43
CA PHE A 330 1.81 -3.81 17.49
C PHE A 330 2.74 -2.73 16.96
N HIS A 331 2.62 -2.40 15.68
CA HIS A 331 3.42 -1.37 15.02
C HIS A 331 2.88 0.03 15.26
N SER A 332 1.56 0.16 15.26
CA SER A 332 0.86 1.43 15.35
C SER A 332 -0.55 1.26 15.86
N VAL A 333 -1.10 2.35 16.40
CA VAL A 333 -2.51 2.50 16.73
C VAL A 333 -3.05 3.72 15.98
N LEU A 334 -4.06 3.51 15.16
CA LEU A 334 -4.86 4.57 14.57
C LEU A 334 -6.18 4.66 15.33
N ALA A 335 -6.42 5.78 16.00
CA ALA A 335 -7.68 6.09 16.69
C ALA A 335 -8.52 7.02 15.81
N THR A 336 -9.80 6.67 15.60
CA THR A 336 -10.74 7.45 14.78
C THR A 336 -12.15 7.40 15.35
N ALA A 337 -13.01 8.31 14.93
CA ALA A 337 -14.44 8.22 15.25
C ALA A 337 -15.07 7.07 14.45
N ALA A 338 -15.66 6.10 15.13
CA ALA A 338 -16.46 5.06 14.49
C ALA A 338 -17.93 5.50 14.37
N THR A 339 -18.45 6.12 15.44
CA THR A 339 -19.74 6.82 15.49
C THR A 339 -19.58 8.02 16.45
N PRO A 340 -20.55 8.93 16.56
CA PRO A 340 -20.45 10.04 17.52
C PRO A 340 -20.13 9.62 18.95
N ASP A 341 -20.61 8.44 19.38
CA ASP A 341 -20.44 7.92 20.74
C ASP A 341 -19.41 6.78 20.85
N ARG A 342 -18.75 6.40 19.74
CA ARG A 342 -17.80 5.29 19.70
C ARG A 342 -16.50 5.67 19.02
N THR A 343 -15.42 5.27 19.64
CA THR A 343 -14.08 5.35 19.05
C THR A 343 -13.68 4.00 18.48
N GLY A 344 -13.18 4.00 17.25
CA GLY A 344 -12.53 2.86 16.61
C GLY A 344 -11.02 2.97 16.73
N PHE A 345 -10.37 1.85 17.03
CA PHE A 345 -8.91 1.73 17.03
C PHE A 345 -8.51 0.63 16.05
N SER A 346 -7.60 0.95 15.15
CA SER A 346 -6.97 -0.03 14.26
C SER A 346 -5.52 -0.24 14.71
N LEU A 347 -5.21 -1.45 15.20
CA LEU A 347 -3.87 -1.85 15.61
C LEU A 347 -3.32 -2.84 14.58
N ILE A 348 -2.10 -2.59 14.10
CA ILE A 348 -1.46 -3.41 13.07
C ILE A 348 -0.29 -4.16 13.68
N THR A 349 -0.19 -5.46 13.37
CA THR A 349 0.95 -6.30 13.73
C THR A 349 1.33 -7.22 12.56
N THR A 350 2.61 -7.57 12.48
CA THR A 350 3.13 -8.64 11.61
C THR A 350 3.40 -9.92 12.40
N ASP A 351 3.23 -9.90 13.72
CA ASP A 351 3.29 -11.08 14.56
C ASP A 351 1.94 -11.82 14.54
N SER A 352 1.80 -12.74 13.58
CA SER A 352 0.59 -13.53 13.42
C SER A 352 0.35 -14.51 14.58
N GLN A 353 1.42 -14.97 15.27
CA GLN A 353 1.31 -15.88 16.40
C GLN A 353 0.65 -15.17 17.60
N PHE A 354 1.08 -13.95 17.90
CA PHE A 354 0.46 -13.14 18.96
C PHE A 354 -1.05 -12.95 18.75
N ALA A 355 -1.47 -12.77 17.51
CA ALA A 355 -2.87 -12.56 17.18
C ALA A 355 -3.72 -13.85 17.25
N GLN A 356 -3.11 -15.03 17.09
CA GLN A 356 -3.82 -16.33 17.05
C GLN A 356 -3.87 -17.04 18.40
N ASP A 357 -2.84 -16.93 19.21
CA ASP A 357 -2.64 -17.75 20.42
C ASP A 357 -3.30 -17.19 21.69
N GLN A 358 -3.76 -15.94 21.68
CA GLN A 358 -4.37 -15.32 22.87
C GLN A 358 -5.88 -15.55 22.91
N PRO A 359 -6.43 -16.07 24.03
CA PRO A 359 -7.88 -16.07 24.27
C PRO A 359 -8.43 -14.63 24.22
N ASP A 360 -9.63 -14.45 23.69
CA ASP A 360 -10.21 -13.11 23.48
C ASP A 360 -10.27 -12.26 24.77
N SER A 361 -10.56 -12.86 25.93
CA SER A 361 -10.60 -12.16 27.22
C SER A 361 -9.24 -11.59 27.64
N ASN A 362 -8.14 -12.31 27.44
CA ASN A 362 -6.79 -11.84 27.76
C ASN A 362 -6.34 -10.77 26.79
N LEU A 363 -6.72 -10.87 25.52
CA LEU A 363 -6.43 -9.88 24.51
C LEU A 363 -7.13 -8.54 24.82
N ASP A 364 -8.41 -8.55 25.19
CA ASP A 364 -9.15 -7.33 25.54
C ASP A 364 -8.58 -6.64 26.78
N ILE A 365 -8.07 -7.40 27.76
CA ILE A 365 -7.38 -6.84 28.94
C ILE A 365 -6.08 -6.14 28.48
N ALA A 366 -5.23 -6.83 27.71
CA ALA A 366 -3.96 -6.28 27.23
C ALA A 366 -4.17 -5.04 26.33
N LEU A 367 -5.18 -5.08 25.45
CA LEU A 367 -5.56 -3.94 24.62
C LEU A 367 -6.06 -2.77 25.46
N SER A 368 -6.88 -3.02 26.49
CA SER A 368 -7.36 -1.98 27.39
C SER A 368 -6.22 -1.28 28.14
N GLU A 369 -5.25 -2.06 28.62
CA GLU A 369 -4.05 -1.54 29.31
C GLU A 369 -3.19 -0.71 28.35
N LEU A 370 -2.94 -1.22 27.14
CA LEU A 370 -2.20 -0.50 26.11
C LEU A 370 -2.89 0.83 25.77
N LEU A 371 -4.17 0.80 25.42
CA LEU A 371 -4.92 1.98 25.02
C LEU A 371 -5.04 3.02 26.14
N ARG A 372 -5.14 2.58 27.41
CA ARG A 372 -5.09 3.49 28.58
C ARG A 372 -3.70 4.10 28.76
N SER A 373 -2.64 3.31 28.61
CA SER A 373 -1.26 3.81 28.72
C SER A 373 -0.92 4.86 27.63
N LEU A 374 -1.61 4.82 26.49
CA LEU A 374 -1.49 5.79 25.40
C LEU A 374 -2.43 7.01 25.57
N GLY A 375 -3.24 7.03 26.63
CA GLY A 375 -4.25 8.07 26.83
C GLY A 375 -5.37 8.05 25.78
N LEU A 376 -5.58 6.90 25.11
CA LEU A 376 -6.59 6.73 24.08
C LEU A 376 -7.91 6.17 24.62
N LEU A 377 -7.86 5.39 25.70
CA LEU A 377 -9.03 4.82 26.37
C LEU A 377 -9.17 5.46 27.77
N ARG A 378 -10.35 6.00 28.05
CA ARG A 378 -10.66 6.58 29.36
C ARG A 378 -10.72 5.51 30.44
N PRO A 379 -10.42 5.82 31.72
CA PRO A 379 -10.48 4.84 32.81
C PRO A 379 -11.83 4.13 32.94
N GLU A 380 -12.92 4.89 32.78
CA GLU A 380 -14.30 4.42 32.87
C GLU A 380 -14.82 3.68 31.62
N SER A 381 -14.13 3.87 30.49
CA SER A 381 -14.57 3.29 29.21
C SER A 381 -14.15 1.83 29.05
N ARG A 382 -14.96 1.09 28.31
CA ARG A 382 -14.73 -0.34 28.03
C ARG A 382 -14.62 -0.60 26.54
N ILE A 383 -13.90 -1.64 26.19
CA ILE A 383 -13.91 -2.21 24.85
C ILE A 383 -15.27 -2.89 24.65
N ALA A 384 -15.97 -2.47 23.60
CA ALA A 384 -17.28 -3.02 23.25
C ALA A 384 -17.15 -4.24 22.33
N SER A 385 -16.14 -4.23 21.45
CA SER A 385 -15.86 -5.35 20.57
C SER A 385 -14.43 -5.29 20.06
N THR A 386 -13.84 -6.46 19.86
CA THR A 386 -12.54 -6.67 19.22
C THR A 386 -12.72 -7.62 18.06
N ARG A 387 -12.23 -7.25 16.88
CA ARG A 387 -12.23 -8.08 15.69
C ARG A 387 -10.82 -8.23 15.18
N ARG A 388 -10.48 -9.43 14.77
CA ARG A 388 -9.18 -9.79 14.23
C ARG A 388 -9.32 -10.11 12.75
N ARG A 389 -8.41 -9.58 11.96
CA ARG A 389 -8.30 -9.85 10.54
C ARG A 389 -6.85 -10.12 10.16
N THR A 390 -6.54 -11.35 9.81
CA THR A 390 -5.24 -11.73 9.25
C THR A 390 -5.31 -11.71 7.73
N ILE A 391 -4.31 -11.09 7.11
CA ILE A 391 -4.19 -10.94 5.66
C ILE A 391 -2.93 -11.70 5.24
N PRO A 392 -3.07 -12.91 4.68
CA PRO A 392 -1.94 -13.70 4.24
C PRO A 392 -1.16 -13.01 3.11
N GLY A 393 0.17 -13.05 3.20
CA GLY A 393 1.07 -12.48 2.18
C GLY A 393 0.94 -10.98 1.97
N ALA A 394 0.43 -10.24 2.95
CA ALA A 394 0.16 -8.80 2.82
C ALA A 394 1.42 -7.95 2.75
N ILE A 395 2.50 -8.40 3.38
CA ILE A 395 3.75 -7.64 3.55
C ILE A 395 4.84 -8.28 2.69
N LEU A 396 5.27 -7.59 1.64
CA LEU A 396 6.47 -8.00 0.90
C LEU A 396 7.70 -7.81 1.79
N SER A 397 8.54 -8.83 1.88
CA SER A 397 9.81 -8.77 2.60
C SER A 397 10.82 -7.95 1.79
N LEU A 398 11.22 -6.80 2.31
CA LEU A 398 12.14 -5.85 1.67
C LEU A 398 13.60 -6.10 2.09
N ARG A 399 14.04 -7.35 2.12
CA ARG A 399 15.42 -7.72 2.48
C ARG A 399 16.43 -7.19 1.48
N PRO A 400 17.72 -7.08 1.85
CA PRO A 400 18.80 -6.85 0.90
C PRO A 400 18.70 -7.78 -0.31
N GLY A 401 18.76 -7.20 -1.52
CA GLY A 401 18.59 -7.92 -2.78
C GLY A 401 17.16 -7.94 -3.34
N THR A 402 16.13 -7.72 -2.54
CA THR A 402 14.72 -7.81 -2.99
C THR A 402 14.38 -6.83 -4.12
N LYS A 403 14.98 -5.64 -4.12
CA LYS A 403 14.75 -4.64 -5.18
C LYS A 403 15.06 -5.19 -6.57
N LEU A 404 16.09 -6.01 -6.71
CA LEU A 404 16.52 -6.59 -7.98
C LEU A 404 15.50 -7.62 -8.54
N HIS A 405 14.68 -8.20 -7.67
CA HIS A 405 13.68 -9.20 -8.02
C HIS A 405 12.30 -8.60 -8.30
N ARG A 406 12.10 -7.31 -8.00
CA ARG A 406 10.83 -6.61 -8.30
C ARG A 406 10.76 -6.31 -9.80
N PRO A 407 9.83 -6.94 -10.55
CA PRO A 407 9.76 -6.78 -11.99
C PRO A 407 9.11 -5.45 -12.39
N ILE A 408 9.47 -4.94 -13.55
CA ILE A 408 8.72 -3.87 -14.23
C ILE A 408 7.39 -4.39 -14.74
N GLN A 409 6.46 -3.50 -15.10
CA GLN A 409 5.11 -3.89 -15.52
C GLN A 409 5.06 -4.63 -16.86
N ARG A 410 6.00 -4.39 -17.76
CA ARG A 410 6.08 -5.09 -19.05
C ARG A 410 6.75 -6.44 -18.88
N SER A 411 6.01 -7.52 -19.10
CA SER A 411 6.59 -8.86 -19.13
C SER A 411 7.27 -9.18 -20.49
N PRO A 412 8.07 -10.24 -20.56
CA PRO A 412 8.64 -10.70 -21.85
C PRO A 412 7.57 -11.28 -22.82
N ILE A 413 6.34 -11.48 -22.36
CA ILE A 413 5.21 -11.96 -23.18
C ILE A 413 4.51 -10.76 -23.80
N ALA A 414 4.38 -10.77 -25.11
CA ALA A 414 4.03 -9.58 -25.90
C ALA A 414 2.75 -8.86 -25.45
N ASN A 415 1.71 -9.60 -25.04
CA ASN A 415 0.41 -9.07 -24.64
C ASN A 415 0.08 -9.30 -23.15
N LEU A 416 1.08 -9.56 -22.30
CA LEU A 416 0.92 -9.74 -20.86
C LEU A 416 1.65 -8.64 -20.08
N LEU A 417 0.91 -7.95 -19.23
CA LEU A 417 1.45 -7.01 -18.27
C LEU A 417 1.20 -7.49 -16.84
N VAL A 418 2.06 -7.05 -15.93
CA VAL A 418 2.01 -7.43 -14.52
C VAL A 418 1.85 -6.19 -13.66
N ALA A 419 0.81 -6.15 -12.83
CA ALA A 419 0.51 -5.06 -11.93
C ALA A 419 0.51 -5.52 -10.47
N GLY A 420 0.80 -4.60 -9.56
CA GLY A 420 0.77 -4.86 -8.12
C GLY A 420 1.74 -3.96 -7.37
N SER A 421 1.52 -3.76 -6.09
CA SER A 421 2.43 -2.97 -5.23
C SER A 421 3.83 -3.57 -5.14
N TRP A 422 3.96 -4.85 -5.41
CA TRP A 422 5.20 -5.63 -5.38
C TRP A 422 6.06 -5.45 -6.64
N THR A 423 5.53 -4.85 -7.72
CA THR A 423 6.31 -4.53 -8.93
C THR A 423 7.20 -3.30 -8.70
N ASP A 424 8.22 -3.13 -9.54
CA ASP A 424 9.09 -1.96 -9.45
C ASP A 424 8.37 -0.70 -9.98
N THR A 425 8.01 0.15 -9.04
CA THR A 425 7.37 1.45 -9.31
C THR A 425 8.21 2.63 -8.84
N GLY A 426 9.32 2.37 -8.15
CA GLY A 426 10.07 3.37 -7.40
C GLY A 426 9.48 3.67 -6.01
N TRP A 427 8.39 2.98 -5.63
CA TRP A 427 7.73 3.08 -4.33
C TRP A 427 7.90 1.80 -3.51
N PRO A 428 7.88 1.90 -2.17
CA PRO A 428 7.69 0.71 -1.34
C PRO A 428 6.34 0.06 -1.64
N PRO A 429 6.14 -1.23 -1.30
CA PRO A 429 4.88 -1.93 -1.53
C PRO A 429 3.74 -1.33 -0.68
N ASN A 430 3.00 -0.38 -1.23
CA ASN A 430 1.90 0.32 -0.59
C ASN A 430 0.78 0.60 -1.60
N LEU A 431 -0.24 1.37 -1.19
CA LEU A 431 -1.37 1.75 -2.03
C LEU A 431 -0.93 2.58 -3.24
N GLU A 432 -0.02 3.53 -3.04
CA GLU A 432 0.53 4.37 -4.12
C GLU A 432 1.23 3.52 -5.18
N SER A 433 2.10 2.60 -4.75
CA SER A 433 2.77 1.65 -5.66
C SER A 433 1.77 0.82 -6.47
N ALA A 434 0.69 0.34 -5.83
CA ALA A 434 -0.34 -0.44 -6.52
C ALA A 434 -1.04 0.38 -7.63
N ILE A 435 -1.46 1.61 -7.32
CA ILE A 435 -2.14 2.49 -8.28
C ILE A 435 -1.19 2.91 -9.41
N VAL A 436 0.04 3.30 -9.09
CA VAL A 436 1.08 3.63 -10.08
C VAL A 436 1.33 2.45 -11.01
N SER A 437 1.44 1.24 -10.46
CA SER A 437 1.65 0.02 -11.25
C SER A 437 0.49 -0.25 -12.21
N GLY A 438 -0.76 -0.12 -11.75
CA GLY A 438 -1.95 -0.27 -12.61
C GLY A 438 -1.99 0.77 -13.72
N ASN A 439 -1.70 2.04 -13.41
CA ASN A 439 -1.63 3.12 -14.39
C ASN A 439 -0.55 2.87 -15.45
N ARG A 440 0.67 2.43 -15.03
CA ARG A 440 1.75 2.08 -15.96
C ARG A 440 1.39 0.94 -16.90
N CYS A 441 0.62 -0.06 -16.42
CA CYS A 441 0.10 -1.11 -17.31
C CYS A 441 -0.83 -0.53 -18.37
N ALA A 442 -1.77 0.33 -17.99
CA ALA A 442 -2.69 0.97 -18.93
C ALA A 442 -1.94 1.83 -19.96
N ASP A 443 -0.97 2.63 -19.51
CA ASP A 443 -0.14 3.46 -20.41
C ASP A 443 0.70 2.61 -21.35
N ALA A 444 1.25 1.50 -20.87
CA ALA A 444 2.04 0.58 -21.67
C ALA A 444 1.23 -0.11 -22.79
N ILE A 445 -0.07 -0.31 -22.58
CA ILE A 445 -1.01 -0.82 -23.61
C ILE A 445 -1.32 0.30 -24.60
N ALA A 446 -1.63 1.51 -24.14
CA ALA A 446 -2.01 2.63 -25.00
C ALA A 446 -0.90 3.15 -25.92
N LEU A 447 0.37 2.91 -25.57
CA LEU A 447 1.53 3.32 -26.37
C LEU A 447 1.90 2.33 -27.50
N ARG A 448 1.11 1.27 -27.71
CA ARG A 448 1.30 0.28 -28.77
C ARG A 448 0.16 0.33 -29.79
#